data_1530866c101030e195afdf0c538d5080
#
_entry.id   1530866c101030e195afdf0c538d5080
#
_cell.length_a   1.000
_cell.length_b   1.000
_cell.length_c   1.000
_cell.angle_alpha   90.00
_cell.angle_beta   90.00
_cell.angle_gamma   90.00
#
_symmetry.space_group_name_H-M   'P 1'
#
loop_
_entity.id
_entity.type
_entity.pdbx_description
1 polymer ?
#
loop_
_entity_poly.entity_id
_entity_poly.type
_entity_poly.pdbx_seq_one_letter_code
_entity_poly.pdbx_strand_id
1 'polypeptide(L)'
;ESFVPLGGGRYEVDADLTVGEVFDKLDLEIPDDDENIEHKLMGEWAYEQFDHIPSERDQFAYDGLEVTVSKMRQHRILKLVCHPTAKPEETKGGDEA
;
A
#
# COMPACT_ATOMS: atom_id res chain seq x y z
N GLU A 1 11.52 -9.90 -9.32
CA GLU A 1 11.66 -9.21 -8.04
C GLU A 1 10.32 -8.99 -7.39
N SER A 2 10.27 -9.12 -6.09
CA SER A 2 9.01 -8.95 -5.37
C SER A 2 8.78 -7.50 -4.91
N PHE A 3 9.78 -6.66 -5.03
CA PHE A 3 9.69 -5.25 -4.64
C PHE A 3 10.53 -4.46 -5.63
N VAL A 4 9.88 -3.72 -6.53
CA VAL A 4 10.55 -3.08 -7.66
C VAL A 4 10.23 -1.59 -7.70
N PRO A 5 11.23 -0.72 -7.59
CA PRO A 5 10.98 0.71 -7.74
C PRO A 5 10.66 1.05 -9.20
N LEU A 6 9.63 1.87 -9.37
CA LEU A 6 9.18 2.28 -10.70
C LEU A 6 9.58 3.72 -11.03
N GLY A 7 10.17 4.41 -10.07
CA GLY A 7 10.46 5.83 -10.24
C GLY A 7 9.28 6.68 -9.78
N GLY A 8 9.53 7.95 -9.54
CA GLY A 8 8.48 8.86 -9.12
C GLY A 8 7.87 8.55 -7.77
N GLY A 9 8.58 7.82 -6.93
CA GLY A 9 8.08 7.44 -5.62
C GLY A 9 7.12 6.27 -5.64
N ARG A 10 7.06 5.54 -6.74
CA ARG A 10 6.15 4.38 -6.88
C ARG A 10 6.95 3.09 -6.84
N TYR A 11 6.34 2.06 -6.25
CA TYR A 11 6.98 0.76 -6.09
C TYR A 11 5.96 -0.33 -6.38
N GLU A 12 6.33 -1.28 -7.23
CA GLU A 12 5.47 -2.43 -7.50
C GLU A 12 5.87 -3.55 -6.56
N VAL A 13 4.90 -4.10 -5.84
CA VAL A 13 5.16 -5.13 -4.84
C VAL A 13 4.29 -6.34 -5.11
N ASP A 14 4.81 -7.51 -4.79
CA ASP A 14 4.03 -8.75 -4.87
C ASP A 14 3.02 -8.80 -3.73
N ALA A 15 1.85 -9.34 -4.05
CA ALA A 15 0.81 -9.53 -3.05
C ALA A 15 1.20 -10.53 -1.97
N ASP A 16 2.23 -11.33 -2.20
CA ASP A 16 2.70 -12.33 -1.24
C ASP A 16 3.62 -11.77 -0.17
N LEU A 17 4.05 -10.52 -0.31
CA LEU A 17 4.81 -9.88 0.77
C LEU A 17 3.84 -9.50 1.89
N THR A 18 4.35 -9.47 3.12
CA THR A 18 3.50 -9.01 4.23
C THR A 18 3.44 -7.50 4.24
N VAL A 19 2.37 -6.99 4.85
CA VAL A 19 2.21 -5.54 5.02
C VAL A 19 3.40 -4.98 5.79
N GLY A 20 3.82 -5.68 6.83
CA GLY A 20 4.97 -5.23 7.63
C GLY A 20 6.23 -5.10 6.82
N GLU A 21 6.51 -6.07 5.94
CA GLU A 21 7.68 -6.02 5.08
C GLU A 21 7.65 -4.82 4.15
N VAL A 22 6.50 -4.57 3.54
CA VAL A 22 6.38 -3.47 2.57
C VAL A 22 6.47 -2.13 3.28
N PHE A 23 5.78 -1.97 4.40
CA PHE A 23 5.83 -0.72 5.16
C PHE A 23 7.25 -0.44 5.65
N ASP A 24 7.95 -1.48 6.09
CA ASP A 24 9.33 -1.34 6.53
C ASP A 24 10.24 -0.87 5.38
N LYS A 25 10.09 -1.47 4.21
CA LYS A 25 10.88 -1.09 3.05
C LYS A 25 10.59 0.34 2.58
N LEU A 26 9.36 0.81 2.79
CA LEU A 26 8.97 2.16 2.42
C LEU A 26 9.20 3.17 3.56
N ASP A 27 9.74 2.71 4.67
CA ASP A 27 10.01 3.54 5.83
C ASP A 27 8.72 4.17 6.37
N LEU A 28 7.66 3.38 6.37
CA LEU A 28 6.36 3.79 6.89
C LEU A 28 6.06 3.02 8.16
N GLU A 29 5.26 3.64 9.03
CA GLU A 29 4.82 2.99 10.25
C GLU A 29 3.38 2.56 10.13
N ILE A 30 3.07 1.41 10.71
CA ILE A 30 1.69 0.94 10.80
C ILE A 30 1.07 1.60 12.02
N PRO A 31 -0.11 2.23 11.88
CA PRO A 31 -0.76 2.86 13.04
C PRO A 31 -1.00 1.85 14.16
N ASP A 32 -0.89 2.31 15.39
CA ASP A 32 -0.99 1.45 16.57
C ASP A 32 -2.31 0.68 16.63
N ASP A 33 -3.39 1.29 16.20
CA ASP A 33 -4.70 0.64 16.25
C ASP A 33 -4.89 -0.39 15.14
N ASP A 34 -3.93 -0.48 14.24
CA ASP A 34 -3.96 -1.45 13.14
C ASP A 34 -2.76 -2.40 13.17
N GLU A 35 -2.10 -2.53 14.30
CA GLU A 35 -0.86 -3.30 14.36
C GLU A 35 -1.02 -4.76 13.94
N ASN A 36 -2.25 -5.28 13.96
CA ASN A 36 -2.49 -6.65 13.56
C ASN A 36 -2.32 -6.89 12.06
N ILE A 37 -2.30 -5.83 11.25
CA ILE A 37 -2.20 -6.01 9.80
C ILE A 37 -0.79 -6.36 9.35
N GLU A 38 0.21 -6.15 10.19
CA GLU A 38 1.60 -6.35 9.75
C GLU A 38 1.88 -7.77 9.29
N HIS A 39 1.14 -8.75 9.78
CA HIS A 39 1.34 -10.15 9.40
C HIS A 39 0.50 -10.58 8.23
N LYS A 40 -0.40 -9.73 7.76
CA LYS A 40 -1.24 -10.05 6.60
C LYS A 40 -0.43 -9.90 5.32
N LEU A 41 -0.81 -10.66 4.30
CA LEU A 41 -0.22 -10.47 2.99
C LEU A 41 -0.78 -9.19 2.37
N MET A 42 0.04 -8.54 1.56
CA MET A 42 -0.36 -7.29 0.92
C MET A 42 -1.65 -7.45 0.11
N GLY A 43 -1.76 -8.53 -0.65
CA GLY A 43 -2.96 -8.76 -1.45
C GLY A 43 -4.19 -8.98 -0.60
N GLU A 44 -4.04 -9.71 0.49
CA GLU A 44 -5.13 -9.98 1.41
C GLU A 44 -5.61 -8.69 2.08
N TRP A 45 -4.67 -7.92 2.59
CA TRP A 45 -4.98 -6.66 3.25
C TRP A 45 -5.63 -5.66 2.29
N ALA A 46 -5.07 -5.55 1.07
CA ALA A 46 -5.61 -4.63 0.08
C ALA A 46 -7.03 -5.02 -0.32
N TYR A 47 -7.27 -6.31 -0.49
CA TYR A 47 -8.58 -6.79 -0.86
C TYR A 47 -9.64 -6.35 0.16
N GLU A 48 -9.27 -6.36 1.44
CA GLU A 48 -10.18 -5.98 2.52
C GLU A 48 -10.52 -4.49 2.52
N GLN A 49 -9.74 -3.67 1.83
CA GLN A 49 -9.97 -2.23 1.81
C GLN A 49 -11.10 -1.84 0.85
N PHE A 50 -11.50 -2.75 -0.02
CA PHE A 50 -12.55 -2.48 -0.98
C PHE A 50 -13.86 -3.10 -0.49
N ASP A 51 -14.97 -2.44 -0.78
CA ASP A 51 -16.29 -2.97 -0.45
C ASP A 51 -16.91 -3.76 -1.61
N HIS A 52 -16.08 -4.10 -2.58
CA HIS A 52 -16.47 -4.87 -3.75
C HIS A 52 -15.23 -5.63 -4.22
N ILE A 53 -15.38 -6.54 -5.17
CA ILE A 53 -14.24 -7.23 -5.75
C ILE A 53 -13.45 -6.21 -6.58
N PRO A 54 -12.18 -5.96 -6.23
CA PRO A 54 -11.41 -4.95 -6.96
C PRO A 54 -11.04 -5.40 -8.36
N SER A 55 -10.73 -4.43 -9.20
CA SER A 55 -10.23 -4.66 -10.55
C SER A 55 -8.86 -4.01 -10.66
N GLU A 56 -8.13 -4.37 -11.72
CA GLU A 56 -6.86 -3.70 -12.00
C GLU A 56 -7.11 -2.21 -12.15
N ARG A 57 -6.22 -1.41 -11.56
CA ARG A 57 -6.26 0.05 -11.51
C ARG A 57 -7.15 0.62 -10.41
N ASP A 58 -7.90 -0.22 -9.71
CA ASP A 58 -8.60 0.25 -8.51
C ASP A 58 -7.56 0.63 -7.48
N GLN A 59 -7.87 1.63 -6.67
CA GLN A 59 -6.92 2.10 -5.69
C GLN A 59 -7.61 2.54 -4.41
N PHE A 60 -6.83 2.59 -3.35
CA PHE A 60 -7.30 3.12 -2.08
C PHE A 60 -6.14 3.87 -1.42
N ALA A 61 -6.48 4.67 -0.43
CA ALA A 61 -5.49 5.40 0.33
C ALA A 61 -5.51 4.91 1.78
N TYR A 62 -4.34 4.81 2.37
CA TYR A 62 -4.20 4.36 3.74
C TYR A 62 -3.07 5.13 4.41
N ASP A 63 -3.44 6.09 5.26
CA ASP A 63 -2.50 6.81 6.12
C ASP A 63 -1.24 7.29 5.38
N GLY A 64 -1.44 8.06 4.32
CA GLY A 64 -0.33 8.63 3.57
C GLY A 64 0.27 7.71 2.54
N LEU A 65 -0.42 6.62 2.22
CA LEU A 65 0.03 5.67 1.22
C LEU A 65 -1.10 5.45 0.23
N GLU A 66 -0.80 5.64 -1.06
CA GLU A 66 -1.72 5.26 -2.12
C GLU A 66 -1.34 3.88 -2.62
N VAL A 67 -2.33 3.01 -2.72
CA VAL A 67 -2.12 1.65 -3.19
C VAL A 67 -3.04 1.39 -4.37
N THR A 68 -2.45 0.98 -5.48
CA THR A 68 -3.19 0.69 -6.71
C THR A 68 -3.03 -0.78 -7.04
N VAL A 69 -4.13 -1.44 -7.40
CA VAL A 69 -4.09 -2.83 -7.83
C VAL A 69 -3.45 -2.86 -9.22
N SER A 70 -2.30 -3.52 -9.34
CA SER A 70 -1.53 -3.55 -10.58
C SER A 70 -1.88 -4.76 -11.43
N LYS A 71 -1.96 -5.92 -10.82
CA LYS A 71 -2.30 -7.16 -11.54
C LYS A 71 -3.24 -8.01 -10.73
N MET A 72 -4.20 -8.61 -11.41
CA MET A 72 -5.13 -9.55 -10.81
C MET A 72 -5.30 -10.77 -11.68
N ARG A 73 -5.75 -11.83 -11.05
CA ARG A 73 -6.10 -13.06 -11.76
C ARG A 73 -7.24 -13.71 -11.00
N GLN A 74 -8.40 -13.84 -11.65
CA GLN A 74 -9.55 -14.53 -11.07
C GLN A 74 -9.89 -14.01 -9.67
N HIS A 75 -10.06 -12.72 -9.55
CA HIS A 75 -10.43 -12.08 -8.28
C HIS A 75 -9.31 -12.11 -7.24
N ARG A 76 -8.10 -12.45 -7.64
CA ARG A 76 -6.98 -12.51 -6.73
C ARG A 76 -5.97 -11.43 -7.12
N ILE A 77 -5.56 -10.64 -6.16
CA ILE A 77 -4.55 -9.61 -6.39
C ILE A 77 -3.19 -10.28 -6.45
N LEU A 78 -2.45 -10.01 -7.51
CA LEU A 78 -1.11 -10.55 -7.69
C LEU A 78 -0.04 -9.51 -7.42
N LYS A 79 -0.25 -8.26 -7.83
CA LYS A 79 0.71 -7.18 -7.65
C LYS A 79 0.00 -5.88 -7.35
N LEU A 80 0.70 -5.02 -6.61
CA LEU A 80 0.20 -3.72 -6.19
C LEU A 80 1.26 -2.67 -6.44
N VAL A 81 0.84 -1.45 -6.70
CA VAL A 81 1.76 -0.32 -6.77
C VAL A 81 1.52 0.56 -5.55
N CYS A 82 2.57 0.76 -4.78
CA CYS A 82 2.52 1.57 -3.57
C CYS A 82 3.20 2.91 -3.83
N HIS A 83 2.53 3.99 -3.43
CA HIS A 83 3.02 5.34 -3.64
C HIS A 83 2.86 6.13 -2.35
N PRO A 84 3.92 6.26 -1.54
CA PRO A 84 3.85 7.09 -0.33
C PRO A 84 3.59 8.55 -0.71
N THR A 85 2.57 9.18 -0.08
CA THR A 85 2.19 10.57 -0.38
C THR A 85 2.37 11.47 0.81
N ALA A 86 2.87 10.96 1.87
CA ALA A 86 3.01 11.71 3.12
C ALA A 86 3.71 13.04 2.94
N LYS A 87 3.34 13.70 3.20
CA LYS A 87 3.67 14.65 3.43
C LYS A 87 3.66 15.54 3.76
N PRO A 88 3.53 15.52 3.88
CA PRO A 88 3.63 16.27 4.18
C PRO A 88 3.46 16.98 4.76
N GLU A 89 3.48 16.62 4.75
CA GLU A 89 3.29 16.87 5.35
C GLU A 89 3.16 17.48 5.89
N GLU A 90 3.33 17.40 5.57
CA GLU A 90 3.25 17.64 6.08
C GLU A 90 3.07 18.32 6.54
N THR A 91 3.19 18.38 6.20
CA THR A 91 3.07 18.83 6.66
C THR A 91 2.71 19.54 7.15
N LYS A 92 2.87 19.73 6.96
CA LYS A 92 2.58 20.22 7.49
C LYS A 92 2.19 20.84 7.93
N GLY A 93 2.38 20.84 7.60
CA GLY A 93 2.06 21.24 8.12
C GLY A 93 1.75 22.04 8.35
N GLY A 94 1.88 22.15 8.05
CA GLY A 94 1.69 22.56 8.44
C GLY A 94 1.39 23.37 8.62
N ASP A 95 1.48 23.15 8.43
CA ASP A 95 1.25 23.62 8.74
C ASP A 95 0.98 24.36 9.14
N GLU A 96 1.28 24.29 8.85
CA GLU A 96 1.07 24.64 9.29
C GLU A 96 0.91 25.32 9.66
N ALA A 97 1.20 25.35 9.27
CA ALA A 97 1.05 25.71 9.81
C ALA A 97 0.83 26.14 10.08
#